data_366bc968b83bd7f27e9af948f237465b
#
_entry.id   366bc968b83bd7f27e9af948f237465b
#
_cell.length_a   1.000
_cell.length_b   1.000
_cell.length_c   1.000
_cell.angle_alpha   90.00
_cell.angle_beta   90.00
_cell.angle_gamma   90.00
#
_symmetry.space_group_name_H-M   'P 1'
#
loop_
_entity.id
_entity.type
_entity.pdbx_description
1 polymer ?
#
loop_
_entity_poly.entity_id
_entity_poly.type
_entity_poly.pdbx_seq_one_letter_code
_entity_poly.pdbx_strand_id
1 'polypeptide(L)'
;MEIGNEMEQVAMTPKDLKVKIFADGADYDGMIESYANPLVSGFTTNPTLMKKAGIKDYVAFAQEILAAIPDRDISFEVFADDLNEMDRQARIISGWGDRVYAKIPVTNSKGQSTCRLVHGLSNDGIKVNVTAIFSVEQVRQVAEALDGGTASCVSVFAGRIADSGVDCLPVMSR
;
A
#
# COMPACT_ATOMS: atom_id res chain seq x y z
N MET A 1 -50.68 15.18 -16.55
CA MET A 1 -49.41 15.84 -17.03
C MET A 1 -48.34 15.47 -15.98
N GLU A 2 -47.76 14.30 -16.18
CA GLU A 2 -46.71 13.79 -15.30
C GLU A 2 -45.38 14.32 -15.80
N ILE A 3 -44.75 15.16 -15.01
CA ILE A 3 -43.39 15.65 -15.30
C ILE A 3 -42.43 14.60 -14.68
N GLY A 4 -42.02 13.65 -15.51
CA GLY A 4 -40.95 12.71 -15.15
C GLY A 4 -39.64 13.47 -14.95
N ASN A 5 -39.22 13.58 -13.71
CA ASN A 5 -37.90 14.10 -13.34
C ASN A 5 -36.91 12.95 -13.47
N GLU A 6 -36.45 12.65 -14.68
CA GLU A 6 -35.28 11.83 -14.91
C GLU A 6 -34.06 12.64 -14.45
N MET A 7 -33.66 12.42 -13.20
CA MET A 7 -32.32 12.82 -12.81
C MET A 7 -31.34 11.93 -13.59
N GLU A 8 -30.75 12.46 -14.64
CA GLU A 8 -29.60 11.89 -15.31
C GLU A 8 -28.54 11.65 -14.22
N GLN A 9 -28.36 10.39 -13.81
CA GLN A 9 -27.22 10.00 -13.02
C GLN A 9 -25.99 10.18 -13.89
N VAL A 10 -25.30 11.33 -13.75
CA VAL A 10 -23.99 11.53 -14.36
C VAL A 10 -23.08 10.44 -13.84
N ALA A 11 -22.75 9.47 -14.68
CA ALA A 11 -21.87 8.38 -14.32
C ALA A 11 -20.49 8.98 -13.99
N MET A 12 -20.09 8.89 -12.72
CA MET A 12 -18.80 9.37 -12.25
C MET A 12 -17.69 8.55 -12.92
N THR A 13 -16.79 9.21 -13.62
CA THR A 13 -15.64 8.56 -14.25
C THR A 13 -14.44 8.52 -13.28
N PRO A 14 -13.47 7.64 -13.48
CA PRO A 14 -12.26 7.64 -12.65
C PRO A 14 -11.51 8.98 -12.60
N LYS A 15 -11.67 9.83 -13.63
CA LYS A 15 -11.09 11.20 -13.67
C LYS A 15 -11.75 12.17 -12.70
N ASP A 16 -12.98 11.90 -12.28
CA ASP A 16 -13.75 12.73 -11.37
C ASP A 16 -13.46 12.38 -9.88
N LEU A 17 -12.71 11.29 -9.64
CA LEU A 17 -12.35 10.83 -8.31
C LEU A 17 -11.25 11.73 -7.72
N LYS A 18 -11.48 12.20 -6.49
CA LYS A 18 -10.48 12.97 -5.70
C LYS A 18 -9.57 12.04 -4.88
N VAL A 19 -9.26 10.87 -5.40
CA VAL A 19 -8.44 9.84 -4.74
C VAL A 19 -7.24 9.50 -5.60
N LYS A 20 -6.14 9.07 -4.96
CA LYS A 20 -4.99 8.51 -5.65
C LYS A 20 -5.25 7.03 -5.92
N ILE A 21 -5.03 6.59 -7.15
CA ILE A 21 -5.16 5.18 -7.54
C ILE A 21 -3.77 4.57 -7.58
N PHE A 22 -3.57 3.46 -6.87
CA PHE A 22 -2.33 2.70 -6.89
C PHE A 22 -2.58 1.36 -7.59
N ALA A 23 -1.67 0.99 -8.49
CA ALA A 23 -1.69 -0.33 -9.12
C ALA A 23 -0.88 -1.33 -8.28
N ASP A 24 -1.39 -2.56 -8.13
CA ASP A 24 -0.69 -3.64 -7.43
C ASP A 24 -0.08 -4.59 -8.46
N GLY A 25 1.22 -4.82 -8.39
CA GLY A 25 1.92 -5.66 -9.36
C GLY A 25 3.37 -5.91 -8.99
N ALA A 26 3.96 -6.92 -9.63
CA ALA A 26 5.39 -7.25 -9.55
C ALA A 26 5.92 -7.79 -10.89
N ASP A 27 5.17 -7.60 -11.97
CA ASP A 27 5.56 -7.90 -13.34
C ASP A 27 6.01 -6.59 -14.00
N TYR A 28 7.22 -6.58 -14.54
CA TYR A 28 7.82 -5.37 -15.10
C TYR A 28 6.96 -4.76 -16.20
N ASP A 29 6.59 -5.56 -17.20
CA ASP A 29 5.84 -5.08 -18.37
C ASP A 29 4.45 -4.55 -17.97
N GLY A 30 3.75 -5.26 -17.07
CA GLY A 30 2.45 -4.84 -16.54
C GLY A 30 2.53 -3.56 -15.71
N MET A 31 3.63 -3.34 -14.96
CA MET A 31 3.86 -2.07 -14.24
C MET A 31 4.13 -0.92 -15.20
N ILE A 32 4.91 -1.13 -16.27
CA ILE A 32 5.16 -0.11 -17.30
C ILE A 32 3.89 0.23 -18.09
N GLU A 33 3.07 -0.76 -18.44
CA GLU A 33 1.76 -0.53 -19.05
C GLU A 33 0.86 0.31 -18.14
N SER A 34 0.80 -0.04 -16.85
CA SER A 34 0.02 0.71 -15.86
C SER A 34 0.57 2.12 -15.64
N TYR A 35 1.89 2.32 -15.72
CA TYR A 35 2.54 3.62 -15.60
C TYR A 35 2.13 4.58 -16.73
N ALA A 36 1.87 4.07 -17.92
CA ALA A 36 1.35 4.88 -19.04
C ALA A 36 -0.06 5.44 -18.78
N ASN A 37 -0.79 4.89 -17.80
CA ASN A 37 -2.11 5.41 -17.42
C ASN A 37 -1.95 6.61 -16.46
N PRO A 38 -2.38 7.83 -16.86
CA PRO A 38 -2.23 9.04 -16.05
C PRO A 38 -3.05 9.01 -14.74
N LEU A 39 -4.00 8.09 -14.58
CA LEU A 39 -4.78 7.91 -13.37
C LEU A 39 -4.02 7.14 -12.28
N VAL A 40 -2.99 6.38 -12.65
CA VAL A 40 -2.18 5.62 -11.69
C VAL A 40 -1.18 6.56 -11.04
N SER A 41 -1.33 6.77 -9.73
CA SER A 41 -0.54 7.69 -8.92
C SER A 41 0.66 7.01 -8.24
N GLY A 42 0.69 5.68 -8.19
CA GLY A 42 1.75 4.91 -7.56
C GLY A 42 1.54 3.41 -7.68
N PHE A 43 2.44 2.66 -7.05
CA PHE A 43 2.45 1.20 -7.15
C PHE A 43 2.65 0.56 -5.78
N THR A 44 2.13 -0.65 -5.64
CA THR A 44 2.40 -1.53 -4.51
C THR A 44 2.86 -2.90 -5.01
N THR A 45 3.80 -3.49 -4.30
CA THR A 45 4.24 -4.86 -4.53
C THR A 45 3.97 -5.71 -3.30
N ASN A 46 4.10 -7.03 -3.41
CA ASN A 46 4.09 -7.93 -2.27
C ASN A 46 4.80 -9.25 -2.60
N PRO A 47 5.24 -10.03 -1.58
CA PRO A 47 5.98 -11.29 -1.80
C PRO A 47 5.25 -12.31 -2.67
N THR A 48 3.90 -12.36 -2.57
CA THR A 48 3.10 -13.31 -3.37
C THR A 48 3.12 -12.96 -4.86
N LEU A 49 2.98 -11.67 -5.19
CA LEU A 49 3.06 -11.20 -6.58
C LEU A 49 4.46 -11.40 -7.14
N MET A 50 5.51 -11.08 -6.36
CA MET A 50 6.91 -11.30 -6.72
C MET A 50 7.18 -12.77 -7.07
N LYS A 51 6.70 -13.69 -6.23
CA LYS A 51 6.83 -15.11 -6.47
C LYS A 51 6.09 -15.58 -7.74
N LYS A 52 4.87 -15.07 -7.96
CA LYS A 52 4.07 -15.37 -9.17
C LYS A 52 4.75 -14.86 -10.45
N ALA A 53 5.37 -13.70 -10.40
CA ALA A 53 6.12 -13.11 -11.50
C ALA A 53 7.51 -13.77 -11.71
N GLY A 54 7.89 -14.74 -10.86
CA GLY A 54 9.16 -15.44 -10.97
C GLY A 54 10.39 -14.60 -10.62
N ILE A 55 10.22 -13.50 -9.87
CA ILE A 55 11.30 -12.62 -9.43
C ILE A 55 12.19 -13.38 -8.44
N LYS A 56 13.46 -13.53 -8.79
CA LYS A 56 14.47 -14.22 -7.97
C LYS A 56 15.36 -13.24 -7.20
N ASP A 57 15.61 -12.07 -7.78
CA ASP A 57 16.41 -11.01 -7.17
C ASP A 57 15.52 -9.79 -6.95
N TYR A 58 15.15 -9.59 -5.67
CA TYR A 58 14.24 -8.51 -5.27
C TYR A 58 14.88 -7.14 -5.43
N VAL A 59 16.17 -7.03 -5.10
CA VAL A 59 16.89 -5.76 -5.16
C VAL A 59 17.06 -5.34 -6.61
N ALA A 60 17.48 -6.26 -7.49
CA ALA A 60 17.62 -5.98 -8.91
C ALA A 60 16.30 -5.54 -9.53
N PHE A 61 15.20 -6.25 -9.26
CA PHE A 61 13.86 -5.86 -9.71
C PHE A 61 13.47 -4.47 -9.21
N ALA A 62 13.67 -4.17 -7.91
CA ALA A 62 13.33 -2.88 -7.34
C ALA A 62 14.11 -1.73 -8.01
N GLN A 63 15.41 -1.91 -8.24
CA GLN A 63 16.25 -0.92 -8.91
C GLN A 63 15.82 -0.69 -10.36
N GLU A 64 15.47 -1.76 -11.09
CA GLU A 64 15.00 -1.68 -12.46
C GLU A 64 13.67 -0.90 -12.55
N ILE A 65 12.71 -1.23 -11.71
CA ILE A 65 11.41 -0.54 -11.66
C ILE A 65 11.55 0.91 -11.22
N LEU A 66 12.37 1.21 -10.22
CA LEU A 66 12.59 2.60 -9.75
C LEU A 66 13.26 3.46 -10.83
N ALA A 67 14.15 2.88 -11.65
CA ALA A 67 14.74 3.57 -12.78
C ALA A 67 13.73 3.85 -13.90
N ALA A 68 12.80 2.92 -14.14
CA ALA A 68 11.78 3.01 -15.18
C ALA A 68 10.59 3.91 -14.78
N ILE A 69 10.28 4.01 -13.47
CA ILE A 69 9.16 4.78 -12.91
C ILE A 69 9.69 5.77 -11.86
N PRO A 70 10.37 6.86 -12.27
CA PRO A 70 11.11 7.73 -11.36
C PRO A 70 10.21 8.73 -10.58
N ASP A 71 8.98 8.95 -11.01
CA ASP A 71 8.09 10.02 -10.54
C ASP A 71 6.85 9.53 -9.79
N ARG A 72 6.74 8.23 -9.50
CA ARG A 72 5.63 7.63 -8.73
C ARG A 72 6.11 7.05 -7.42
N ASP A 73 5.22 7.07 -6.42
CA ASP A 73 5.48 6.40 -5.14
C ASP A 73 5.34 4.89 -5.30
N ILE A 74 6.30 4.12 -4.80
CA ILE A 74 6.28 2.65 -4.88
C ILE A 74 6.49 2.04 -3.49
N SER A 75 5.61 1.11 -3.12
CA SER A 75 5.71 0.36 -1.86
C SER A 75 6.30 -1.02 -2.10
N PHE A 76 7.42 -1.32 -1.43
CA PHE A 76 8.07 -2.62 -1.42
C PHE A 76 7.92 -3.29 -0.06
N GLU A 77 7.40 -4.52 -0.03
CA GLU A 77 7.09 -5.21 1.22
C GLU A 77 8.28 -5.97 1.77
N VAL A 78 8.45 -5.93 3.11
CA VAL A 78 9.41 -6.78 3.82
C VAL A 78 9.01 -8.26 3.71
N PHE A 79 10.00 -9.17 3.68
CA PHE A 79 9.78 -10.61 3.58
C PHE A 79 9.87 -11.32 4.93
N ALA A 80 10.51 -10.70 5.90
CA ALA A 80 10.73 -11.29 7.21
C ALA A 80 9.45 -11.42 8.03
N ASP A 81 9.43 -12.39 8.94
CA ASP A 81 8.41 -12.56 9.98
C ASP A 81 8.90 -12.15 11.37
N ASP A 82 10.21 -12.12 11.57
CA ASP A 82 10.85 -11.60 12.78
C ASP A 82 10.87 -10.07 12.77
N LEU A 83 10.48 -9.45 13.90
CA LEU A 83 10.32 -7.98 13.97
C LEU A 83 11.64 -7.22 13.79
N ASN A 84 12.76 -7.74 14.29
CA ASN A 84 14.07 -7.09 14.14
C ASN A 84 14.53 -7.18 12.68
N GLU A 85 14.28 -8.31 12.06
CA GLU A 85 14.61 -8.49 10.64
C GLU A 85 13.70 -7.66 9.73
N MET A 86 12.41 -7.47 10.09
CA MET A 86 11.52 -6.52 9.41
C MET A 86 12.08 -5.09 9.48
N ASP A 87 12.56 -4.65 10.66
CA ASP A 87 13.20 -3.33 10.83
C ASP A 87 14.40 -3.19 9.89
N ARG A 88 15.29 -4.17 9.91
CA ARG A 88 16.48 -4.16 9.05
C ARG A 88 16.13 -4.08 7.58
N GLN A 89 15.15 -4.88 7.12
CA GLN A 89 14.70 -4.87 5.73
C GLN A 89 14.01 -3.56 5.35
N ALA A 90 13.17 -3.01 6.23
CA ALA A 90 12.49 -1.74 5.99
C ALA A 90 13.50 -0.58 5.78
N ARG A 91 14.58 -0.55 6.57
CA ARG A 91 15.67 0.44 6.42
C ARG A 91 16.43 0.28 5.11
N ILE A 92 16.69 -0.96 4.68
CA ILE A 92 17.31 -1.22 3.38
C ILE A 92 16.38 -0.76 2.25
N ILE A 93 15.10 -1.12 2.30
CA ILE A 93 14.09 -0.74 1.31
C ILE A 93 13.99 0.78 1.21
N SER A 94 13.92 1.49 2.33
CA SER A 94 13.83 2.95 2.33
C SER A 94 15.04 3.63 1.66
N GLY A 95 16.20 2.99 1.70
CA GLY A 95 17.43 3.48 1.06
C GLY A 95 17.44 3.33 -0.47
N TRP A 96 16.45 2.69 -1.07
CA TRP A 96 16.39 2.53 -2.52
C TRP A 96 15.94 3.79 -3.27
N GLY A 97 15.29 4.75 -2.58
CA GLY A 97 14.92 6.03 -3.18
C GLY A 97 13.91 6.85 -2.37
N ASP A 98 13.83 8.15 -2.68
CA ASP A 98 12.98 9.11 -1.97
C ASP A 98 11.48 8.85 -2.10
N ARG A 99 11.05 8.13 -3.13
CA ARG A 99 9.65 7.77 -3.38
C ARG A 99 9.28 6.36 -2.96
N VAL A 100 10.15 5.73 -2.18
CA VAL A 100 9.97 4.36 -1.70
C VAL A 100 9.28 4.36 -0.34
N TYR A 101 8.30 3.49 -0.19
CA TYR A 101 7.65 3.16 1.07
C TYR A 101 8.00 1.72 1.46
N ALA A 102 8.51 1.53 2.67
CA ALA A 102 8.65 0.20 3.23
C ALA A 102 7.26 -0.32 3.64
N LYS A 103 6.79 -1.35 2.96
CA LYS A 103 5.48 -1.95 3.25
C LYS A 103 5.64 -3.01 4.33
N ILE A 104 4.83 -2.91 5.39
CA ILE A 104 4.97 -3.71 6.62
C ILE A 104 3.58 -4.21 7.04
N PRO A 105 3.38 -5.52 7.26
CA PRO A 105 2.11 -6.03 7.77
C PRO A 105 1.88 -5.54 9.21
N VAL A 106 0.62 -5.27 9.58
CA VAL A 106 0.23 -4.79 10.92
C VAL A 106 0.56 -5.77 12.04
N THR A 107 0.65 -7.07 11.71
CA THR A 107 1.12 -8.14 12.59
C THR A 107 2.01 -9.10 11.82
N ASN A 108 2.90 -9.81 12.53
CA ASN A 108 3.58 -10.97 11.96
C ASN A 108 2.68 -12.23 11.98
N SER A 109 3.18 -13.36 11.50
CA SER A 109 2.44 -14.64 11.45
C SER A 109 2.04 -15.18 12.82
N LYS A 110 2.71 -14.72 13.90
CA LYS A 110 2.43 -15.08 15.29
C LYS A 110 1.42 -14.13 15.96
N GLY A 111 0.86 -13.17 15.21
CA GLY A 111 -0.08 -12.19 15.73
C GLY A 111 0.58 -11.07 16.57
N GLN A 112 1.91 -10.96 16.55
CA GLN A 112 2.61 -9.87 17.24
C GLN A 112 2.48 -8.57 16.45
N SER A 113 2.06 -7.49 17.12
CA SER A 113 1.90 -6.17 16.51
C SER A 113 3.24 -5.59 16.07
N THR A 114 3.23 -4.96 14.89
CA THR A 114 4.37 -4.20 14.34
C THR A 114 4.33 -2.71 14.69
N CYS A 115 3.35 -2.24 15.46
CA CYS A 115 3.17 -0.81 15.76
C CYS A 115 4.42 -0.18 16.39
N ARG A 116 5.13 -0.87 17.28
CA ARG A 116 6.38 -0.36 17.86
C ARG A 116 7.48 -0.18 16.83
N LEU A 117 7.61 -1.14 15.91
CA LEU A 117 8.52 -1.07 14.77
C LEU A 117 8.17 0.11 13.86
N VAL A 118 6.90 0.23 13.47
CA VAL A 118 6.36 1.31 12.64
C VAL A 118 6.62 2.68 13.28
N HIS A 119 6.42 2.82 14.59
CA HIS A 119 6.73 4.05 15.34
C HIS A 119 8.20 4.43 15.20
N GLY A 120 9.12 3.49 15.43
CA GLY A 120 10.56 3.74 15.30
C GLY A 120 10.94 4.19 13.89
N LEU A 121 10.49 3.47 12.87
CA LEU A 121 10.78 3.80 11.48
C LEU A 121 10.22 5.18 11.08
N SER A 122 8.98 5.48 11.45
CA SER A 122 8.34 6.75 11.15
C SER A 122 9.08 7.93 11.81
N ASN A 123 9.51 7.80 13.07
CA ASN A 123 10.31 8.81 13.76
C ASN A 123 11.70 9.00 13.14
N ASP A 124 12.27 7.96 12.55
CA ASP A 124 13.54 8.03 11.81
C ASP A 124 13.38 8.60 10.38
N GLY A 125 12.18 9.09 10.00
CA GLY A 125 11.90 9.67 8.70
C GLY A 125 11.66 8.65 7.58
N ILE A 126 11.49 7.37 7.90
CA ILE A 126 11.25 6.32 6.93
C ILE A 126 9.77 6.27 6.59
N LYS A 127 9.45 6.43 5.31
CA LYS A 127 8.08 6.29 4.79
C LYS A 127 7.64 4.84 4.88
N VAL A 128 6.50 4.60 5.52
CA VAL A 128 5.95 3.25 5.68
C VAL A 128 4.55 3.13 5.07
N ASN A 129 4.24 1.96 4.55
CA ASN A 129 2.92 1.53 4.15
C ASN A 129 2.50 0.35 5.03
N VAL A 130 1.71 0.62 6.08
CA VAL A 130 1.26 -0.44 6.99
C VAL A 130 0.07 -1.15 6.36
N THR A 131 0.21 -2.46 6.14
CA THR A 131 -0.70 -3.28 5.36
C THR A 131 -1.33 -4.42 6.17
N ALA A 132 -2.19 -5.20 5.53
CA ALA A 132 -2.93 -6.31 6.15
C ALA A 132 -3.80 -5.87 7.34
N ILE A 133 -4.43 -4.70 7.24
CA ILE A 133 -5.32 -4.15 8.25
C ILE A 133 -6.76 -4.58 7.95
N PHE A 134 -7.46 -5.11 8.97
CA PHE A 134 -8.81 -5.66 8.85
C PHE A 134 -9.81 -5.02 9.82
N SER A 135 -9.38 -4.18 10.75
CA SER A 135 -10.26 -3.60 11.76
C SER A 135 -9.97 -2.14 12.04
N VAL A 136 -11.00 -1.42 12.50
CA VAL A 136 -10.88 -0.03 12.96
C VAL A 136 -9.89 0.09 14.12
N GLU A 137 -9.83 -0.91 14.99
CA GLU A 137 -8.88 -0.92 16.11
C GLU A 137 -7.43 -0.97 15.63
N GLN A 138 -7.12 -1.80 14.63
CA GLN A 138 -5.80 -1.81 14.01
C GLN A 138 -5.46 -0.48 13.34
N VAL A 139 -6.44 0.17 12.69
CA VAL A 139 -6.24 1.51 12.11
C VAL A 139 -5.84 2.52 13.19
N ARG A 140 -6.52 2.54 14.34
CA ARG A 140 -6.20 3.45 15.46
C ARG A 140 -4.79 3.22 15.99
N GLN A 141 -4.44 1.96 16.27
CA GLN A 141 -3.11 1.59 16.77
C GLN A 141 -1.99 1.99 15.81
N VAL A 142 -2.22 1.80 14.51
CA VAL A 142 -1.27 2.22 13.47
C VAL A 142 -1.20 3.74 13.39
N ALA A 143 -2.33 4.45 13.41
CA ALA A 143 -2.36 5.91 13.37
C ALA A 143 -1.61 6.53 14.56
N GLU A 144 -1.77 5.98 15.78
CA GLU A 144 -1.03 6.38 16.97
C GLU A 144 0.48 6.10 16.84
N ALA A 145 0.85 5.00 16.17
CA ALA A 145 2.24 4.65 15.94
C ALA A 145 2.93 5.57 14.91
N LEU A 146 2.17 6.17 14.00
CA LEU A 146 2.67 7.03 12.91
C LEU A 146 2.82 8.51 13.28
N ASP A 147 2.91 8.86 14.54
CA ASP A 147 2.96 10.26 15.05
C ASP A 147 4.29 10.99 14.77
N GLY A 148 5.07 10.52 13.81
CA GLY A 148 6.39 11.10 13.51
C GLY A 148 6.40 12.23 12.46
N GLY A 149 5.27 12.62 11.88
CA GLY A 149 5.20 13.62 10.79
C GLY A 149 5.74 13.13 9.44
N THR A 150 6.20 11.88 9.36
CA THR A 150 6.67 11.25 8.13
C THR A 150 5.51 10.74 7.29
N ALA A 151 5.55 10.99 5.97
CA ALA A 151 4.51 10.52 5.05
C ALA A 151 4.34 9.00 5.12
N SER A 152 3.11 8.54 5.30
CA SER A 152 2.78 7.13 5.53
C SER A 152 1.46 6.74 4.88
N CYS A 153 1.29 5.46 4.64
CA CYS A 153 0.04 4.86 4.17
C CYS A 153 -0.48 3.85 5.20
N VAL A 154 -1.80 3.83 5.37
CA VAL A 154 -2.53 2.85 6.20
C VAL A 154 -3.44 2.07 5.25
N SER A 155 -3.08 0.83 4.93
CA SER A 155 -3.74 0.04 3.90
C SER A 155 -4.71 -0.97 4.50
N VAL A 156 -6.01 -0.62 4.53
CA VAL A 156 -7.08 -1.51 4.95
C VAL A 156 -7.45 -2.47 3.81
N PHE A 157 -7.52 -3.75 4.11
CA PHE A 157 -7.86 -4.80 3.14
C PHE A 157 -9.38 -4.93 2.93
N ALA A 158 -9.99 -3.85 2.43
CA ALA A 158 -11.44 -3.76 2.21
C ALA A 158 -11.99 -4.92 1.38
N GLY A 159 -11.30 -5.31 0.29
CA GLY A 159 -11.68 -6.45 -0.53
C GLY A 159 -11.68 -7.77 0.26
N ARG A 160 -10.67 -8.00 1.11
CA ARG A 160 -10.62 -9.21 1.95
C ARG A 160 -11.68 -9.22 3.04
N ILE A 161 -12.03 -8.05 3.58
CA ILE A 161 -13.15 -7.92 4.51
C ILE A 161 -14.46 -8.31 3.79
N ALA A 162 -14.69 -7.80 2.58
CA ALA A 162 -15.84 -8.14 1.75
C ALA A 162 -15.87 -9.64 1.38
N ASP A 163 -14.73 -10.23 1.02
CA ASP A 163 -14.60 -11.68 0.74
C ASP A 163 -15.03 -12.56 1.93
N SER A 164 -14.91 -12.05 3.17
CA SER A 164 -15.37 -12.73 4.38
C SER A 164 -16.89 -12.60 4.63
N GLY A 165 -17.62 -11.92 3.75
CA GLY A 165 -19.06 -11.68 3.88
C GLY A 165 -19.41 -10.49 4.78
N VAL A 166 -18.42 -9.67 5.16
CA VAL A 166 -18.63 -8.46 5.99
C VAL A 166 -18.69 -7.23 5.08
N ASP A 167 -19.71 -6.37 5.30
CA ASP A 167 -19.74 -5.07 4.63
C ASP A 167 -18.54 -4.22 5.07
N CYS A 168 -17.66 -3.89 4.14
CA CYS A 168 -16.45 -3.13 4.42
C CYS A 168 -16.70 -1.61 4.51
N LEU A 169 -17.80 -1.08 3.97
CA LEU A 169 -18.07 0.36 3.93
C LEU A 169 -18.10 1.02 5.32
N PRO A 170 -18.76 0.43 6.35
CA PRO A 170 -18.74 0.99 7.70
C PRO A 170 -17.34 1.01 8.34
N VAL A 171 -16.46 0.09 7.92
CA VAL A 171 -15.05 0.05 8.40
C VAL A 171 -14.23 1.14 7.73
N MET A 172 -14.47 1.39 6.45
CA MET A 172 -13.73 2.37 5.64
C MET A 172 -14.17 3.82 5.88
N SER A 173 -15.39 4.06 6.36
CA SER A 173 -15.98 5.39 6.52
C SER A 173 -15.79 6.00 7.92
N ARG A 174 -15.11 5.32 8.84
CA ARG A 174 -14.82 5.76 10.21
C ARG A 174 -13.42 6.32 10.36
#